data_8bab6c3c39d7c62495ed00905ccfd5e8
#
_entry.id   8bab6c3c39d7c62495ed00905ccfd5e8
#
_cell.length_a   1.000
_cell.length_b   1.000
_cell.length_c   1.000
_cell.angle_alpha   90.00
_cell.angle_beta   90.00
_cell.angle_gamma   90.00
#
_symmetry.space_group_name_H-M   'P 1'
#
loop_
_entity.id
_entity.type
_entity.pdbx_description
1 polymer ?
#
loop_
_entity_poly.entity_id
_entity_poly.type
_entity_poly.pdbx_seq_one_letter_code
_entity_poly.pdbx_strand_id
1 'polypeptide(L)'
;GAGAAGNSTIGVSAGGYSLQSSIGYFVFSSSGGQSDFGDLQQKQWLPFGVSNNIRGVFGGAYYATDYSAPFNANGFSDFIQFATKGDASNFGVRVPTYASASINSSTRGIYAGGVQRYPGTSGGGSPSYDNQDAVTYMRKIEMATLGEEEHFGELSFSGGYAMGVSSSTRGCIGGRGGNKHGSSQVNTIEFVTIATQGNPTDFGDLTDARGAGASCSSSVRGVFMGGNNPSGSTNIIDFITIATTGNATDFGDLLSVEKWFQGCSDVHGGLGD
;
A
#
# COMPACT_ATOMS: atom_id res chain seq x y z
N GLY A 1 1.70 -10.49 1.74
CA GLY A 1 0.88 -9.42 1.21
C GLY A 1 1.02 -9.26 -0.29
N ALA A 2 -0.09 -9.03 -0.92
CA ALA A 2 -0.20 -8.62 -2.31
C ALA A 2 -0.48 -7.12 -2.38
N GLY A 3 -0.32 -6.48 -3.51
CA GLY A 3 -0.85 -5.15 -3.78
C GLY A 3 -2.31 -5.24 -4.21
N ALA A 4 -3.14 -4.27 -3.83
CA ALA A 4 -4.53 -4.20 -4.26
C ALA A 4 -4.80 -2.92 -5.06
N ALA A 5 -5.64 -3.04 -6.06
CA ALA A 5 -6.13 -1.95 -6.89
C ALA A 5 -7.57 -2.25 -7.32
N GLY A 6 -8.31 -1.26 -7.76
CA GLY A 6 -9.67 -1.49 -8.22
C GLY A 6 -10.22 -0.32 -9.01
N ASN A 7 -11.25 -0.59 -9.78
CA ASN A 7 -12.13 0.42 -10.36
C ASN A 7 -13.56 0.19 -9.84
N SER A 8 -14.54 0.87 -10.40
CA SER A 8 -15.94 0.74 -9.97
C SER A 8 -16.56 -0.64 -10.21
N THR A 9 -15.89 -1.59 -10.90
CA THR A 9 -16.45 -2.88 -11.27
C THR A 9 -15.64 -4.07 -10.81
N ILE A 10 -14.33 -3.96 -10.76
CA ILE A 10 -13.42 -5.07 -10.40
C ILE A 10 -12.39 -4.66 -9.35
N GLY A 11 -12.12 -5.58 -8.45
CA GLY A 11 -10.96 -5.55 -7.56
C GLY A 11 -9.87 -6.46 -8.09
N VAL A 12 -8.61 -6.02 -7.97
CA VAL A 12 -7.43 -6.72 -8.47
C VAL A 12 -6.44 -6.89 -7.33
N SER A 13 -5.82 -8.06 -7.26
CA SER A 13 -4.66 -8.31 -6.39
C SER A 13 -3.45 -8.74 -7.22
N ALA A 14 -2.28 -8.21 -6.93
CA ALA A 14 -1.06 -8.46 -7.69
C ALA A 14 0.11 -8.82 -6.77
N GLY A 15 0.93 -9.79 -7.21
CA GLY A 15 2.05 -10.30 -6.43
C GLY A 15 1.58 -11.11 -5.22
N GLY A 16 2.43 -11.26 -4.22
CA GLY A 16 2.04 -11.95 -2.98
C GLY A 16 3.19 -12.64 -2.27
N TYR A 17 2.83 -13.37 -1.21
CA TYR A 17 3.78 -14.16 -0.44
C TYR A 17 4.50 -15.18 -1.34
N SER A 18 5.77 -15.44 -1.07
CA SER A 18 6.65 -16.29 -1.89
C SER A 18 6.95 -15.73 -3.29
N LEU A 19 6.92 -14.40 -3.47
CA LEU A 19 7.35 -13.75 -4.71
C LEU A 19 6.54 -14.22 -5.92
N GLN A 20 5.31 -13.78 -6.02
CA GLN A 20 4.40 -14.09 -7.12
C GLN A 20 4.41 -12.99 -8.18
N SER A 21 4.23 -13.36 -9.45
CA SER A 21 3.95 -12.42 -10.54
C SER A 21 2.45 -12.33 -10.85
N SER A 22 1.67 -13.31 -10.45
CA SER A 22 0.27 -13.42 -10.83
C SER A 22 -0.57 -12.21 -10.42
N ILE A 23 -1.43 -11.79 -11.31
CA ILE A 23 -2.45 -10.78 -11.09
C ILE A 23 -3.80 -11.47 -11.21
N GLY A 24 -4.59 -11.43 -10.16
CA GLY A 24 -5.93 -11.97 -10.16
C GLY A 24 -6.97 -10.88 -9.95
N TYR A 25 -8.18 -11.07 -10.44
CA TYR A 25 -9.28 -10.14 -10.26
C TYR A 25 -10.58 -10.83 -9.85
N PHE A 26 -11.47 -10.07 -9.26
CA PHE A 26 -12.84 -10.45 -8.99
C PHE A 26 -13.78 -9.29 -9.35
N VAL A 27 -15.02 -9.62 -9.66
CA VAL A 27 -16.05 -8.63 -10.01
C VAL A 27 -16.89 -8.33 -8.77
N PHE A 28 -16.98 -7.05 -8.37
CA PHE A 28 -17.68 -6.67 -7.13
C PHE A 28 -19.17 -7.04 -7.11
N SER A 29 -19.84 -6.98 -8.25
CA SER A 29 -21.26 -7.28 -8.36
C SER A 29 -21.59 -8.77 -8.43
N SER A 30 -20.59 -9.66 -8.43
CA SER A 30 -20.78 -11.11 -8.50
C SER A 30 -20.16 -11.84 -7.31
N SER A 31 -20.78 -12.93 -6.88
CA SER A 31 -20.16 -13.88 -5.98
C SER A 31 -19.31 -14.87 -6.80
N GLY A 32 -18.11 -15.19 -6.34
CA GLY A 32 -17.24 -16.14 -7.02
C GLY A 32 -15.79 -16.03 -6.59
N GLY A 33 -14.98 -16.93 -7.11
CA GLY A 33 -13.54 -16.93 -6.90
C GLY A 33 -12.81 -15.91 -7.77
N GLN A 34 -11.56 -15.72 -7.49
CA GLN A 34 -10.64 -14.91 -8.27
C GLN A 34 -10.42 -15.54 -9.65
N SER A 35 -10.39 -14.73 -10.69
CA SER A 35 -10.03 -15.10 -12.06
C SER A 35 -8.66 -14.53 -12.42
N ASP A 36 -8.01 -15.15 -13.36
CA ASP A 36 -6.73 -14.69 -13.89
C ASP A 36 -6.90 -13.36 -14.66
N PHE A 37 -6.03 -12.41 -14.37
CA PHE A 37 -5.95 -11.13 -15.08
C PHE A 37 -4.74 -11.08 -16.01
N GLY A 38 -3.61 -11.66 -15.62
CA GLY A 38 -2.30 -11.64 -16.25
C GLY A 38 -1.18 -11.65 -15.21
N ASP A 39 0.02 -11.25 -15.62
CA ASP A 39 1.21 -11.26 -14.77
C ASP A 39 1.88 -9.88 -14.66
N LEU A 40 2.49 -9.60 -13.50
CA LEU A 40 3.48 -8.55 -13.32
C LEU A 40 4.75 -8.90 -14.11
N GLN A 41 5.51 -7.89 -14.55
CA GLN A 41 6.78 -8.12 -15.24
C GLN A 41 7.82 -8.83 -14.36
N GLN A 42 7.70 -8.69 -13.05
CA GLN A 42 8.57 -9.35 -12.08
C GLN A 42 7.78 -9.85 -10.88
N LYS A 43 8.27 -10.91 -10.25
CA LYS A 43 7.71 -11.43 -9.00
C LYS A 43 7.86 -10.42 -7.87
N GLN A 44 6.78 -10.13 -7.16
CA GLN A 44 6.74 -9.10 -6.12
C GLN A 44 6.13 -9.62 -4.82
N TRP A 45 6.71 -9.20 -3.70
CA TRP A 45 6.14 -9.39 -2.36
C TRP A 45 5.94 -8.03 -1.68
N LEU A 46 4.78 -7.82 -1.08
CA LEU A 46 4.37 -6.55 -0.46
C LEU A 46 4.42 -5.31 -1.39
N PRO A 47 3.96 -5.41 -2.65
CA PRO A 47 3.83 -4.23 -3.48
C PRO A 47 2.76 -3.28 -2.89
N PHE A 48 2.93 -1.98 -3.10
CA PHE A 48 1.81 -1.07 -2.98
C PHE A 48 0.89 -1.21 -4.20
N GLY A 49 -0.36 -0.80 -4.07
CA GLY A 49 -1.28 -0.66 -5.20
C GLY A 49 -2.02 0.67 -5.13
N VAL A 50 -2.06 1.40 -6.23
CA VAL A 50 -2.87 2.62 -6.40
C VAL A 50 -3.64 2.52 -7.70
N SER A 51 -4.81 3.15 -7.78
CA SER A 51 -5.63 3.05 -8.98
C SER A 51 -6.58 4.21 -9.18
N ASN A 52 -6.98 4.37 -10.43
CA ASN A 52 -8.14 5.17 -10.83
C ASN A 52 -9.09 4.28 -11.66
N ASN A 53 -10.10 4.85 -12.30
CA ASN A 53 -11.07 4.08 -13.11
C ASN A 53 -10.46 3.30 -14.29
N ILE A 54 -9.29 3.72 -14.77
CA ILE A 54 -8.68 3.21 -16.00
C ILE A 54 -7.52 2.28 -15.71
N ARG A 55 -6.69 2.63 -14.73
CA ARG A 55 -5.36 2.06 -14.52
C ARG A 55 -5.13 1.69 -13.07
N GLY A 56 -4.54 0.52 -12.85
CA GLY A 56 -3.90 0.13 -11.58
C GLY A 56 -2.39 0.18 -11.71
N VAL A 57 -1.68 0.68 -10.71
CA VAL A 57 -0.20 0.72 -10.67
C VAL A 57 0.26 -0.01 -9.42
N PHE A 58 1.21 -0.93 -9.60
CA PHE A 58 1.80 -1.75 -8.55
C PHE A 58 3.30 -1.53 -8.51
N GLY A 59 3.85 -1.48 -7.31
CA GLY A 59 5.30 -1.32 -7.19
C GLY A 59 5.75 -1.34 -5.74
N GLY A 60 7.05 -1.11 -5.52
CA GLY A 60 7.58 -1.07 -4.18
C GLY A 60 7.71 -2.42 -3.52
N ALA A 61 7.99 -3.37 -4.29
CA ALA A 61 8.06 -4.72 -3.81
C ALA A 61 9.48 -5.11 -3.40
N TYR A 62 9.51 -6.12 -2.60
CA TYR A 62 10.67 -6.94 -2.39
C TYR A 62 10.87 -7.81 -3.63
N TYR A 63 11.97 -7.64 -4.31
CA TYR A 63 12.36 -8.47 -5.45
C TYR A 63 13.40 -9.50 -5.02
N ALA A 64 13.22 -10.74 -5.46
CA ALA A 64 14.31 -11.68 -5.60
C ALA A 64 14.08 -12.46 -6.88
N THR A 65 15.08 -12.59 -7.71
CA THR A 65 15.08 -13.58 -8.79
C THR A 65 15.17 -15.00 -8.22
N ASP A 66 15.81 -15.11 -7.06
CA ASP A 66 15.76 -16.23 -6.12
C ASP A 66 16.23 -15.72 -4.75
N TYR A 67 16.05 -16.49 -3.69
CA TYR A 67 16.51 -16.14 -2.34
C TYR A 67 18.03 -16.00 -2.20
N SER A 68 18.80 -16.33 -3.24
CA SER A 68 20.26 -16.32 -3.28
C SER A 68 20.86 -15.19 -4.12
N ALA A 69 20.06 -14.47 -4.92
CA ALA A 69 20.55 -13.39 -5.76
C ALA A 69 20.72 -12.06 -4.98
N PRO A 70 21.72 -11.23 -5.31
CA PRO A 70 21.81 -9.89 -4.78
C PRO A 70 20.53 -9.12 -5.18
N PHE A 71 19.86 -8.58 -4.17
CA PHE A 71 18.62 -7.81 -4.38
C PHE A 71 18.90 -6.61 -5.27
N ASN A 72 18.38 -6.62 -6.50
CA ASN A 72 18.49 -5.48 -7.38
C ASN A 72 17.60 -4.35 -6.83
N ALA A 73 18.25 -3.30 -6.40
CA ALA A 73 17.61 -2.08 -5.89
C ALA A 73 16.97 -1.22 -6.98
N ASN A 74 16.81 -1.72 -8.18
CA ASN A 74 16.09 -1.01 -9.24
C ASN A 74 14.59 -1.13 -8.97
N GLY A 75 14.02 -0.12 -8.34
CA GLY A 75 12.60 -0.06 -8.11
C GLY A 75 11.85 0.08 -9.44
N PHE A 76 11.01 -0.88 -9.77
CA PHE A 76 10.09 -0.80 -10.89
C PHE A 76 8.66 -0.64 -10.39
N SER A 77 7.85 0.05 -11.16
CA SER A 77 6.40 0.02 -11.04
C SER A 77 5.81 -0.53 -12.31
N ASP A 78 4.88 -1.44 -12.16
CA ASP A 78 4.10 -2.03 -13.22
C ASP A 78 2.71 -1.42 -13.25
N PHE A 79 2.09 -1.31 -14.42
CA PHE A 79 0.71 -0.90 -14.52
C PHE A 79 -0.12 -1.85 -15.36
N ILE A 80 -1.40 -1.89 -15.03
CA ILE A 80 -2.43 -2.59 -15.79
C ILE A 80 -3.49 -1.61 -16.27
N GLN A 81 -4.19 -1.95 -17.32
CA GLN A 81 -5.42 -1.29 -17.75
C GLN A 81 -6.61 -2.21 -17.47
N PHE A 82 -7.55 -1.75 -16.66
CA PHE A 82 -8.68 -2.60 -16.25
C PHE A 82 -9.55 -3.10 -17.40
N ALA A 83 -9.66 -2.29 -18.47
CA ALA A 83 -10.53 -2.62 -19.60
C ALA A 83 -9.98 -3.73 -20.51
N THR A 84 -8.66 -3.85 -20.65
CA THR A 84 -8.05 -4.75 -21.63
C THR A 84 -7.65 -6.10 -21.06
N LYS A 85 -7.40 -6.16 -19.73
CA LYS A 85 -6.76 -7.30 -19.05
C LYS A 85 -5.43 -7.70 -19.72
N GLY A 86 -4.73 -8.65 -19.14
CA GLY A 86 -3.44 -9.13 -19.64
C GLY A 86 -2.28 -8.68 -18.77
N ASP A 87 -1.07 -8.97 -19.22
CA ASP A 87 0.16 -8.73 -18.48
C ASP A 87 0.42 -7.23 -18.26
N ALA A 88 0.99 -6.94 -17.12
CA ALA A 88 1.37 -5.57 -16.76
C ALA A 88 2.50 -5.04 -17.65
N SER A 89 2.52 -3.74 -17.84
CA SER A 89 3.56 -3.01 -18.55
C SER A 89 4.35 -2.13 -17.59
N ASN A 90 5.57 -1.77 -17.96
CA ASN A 90 6.41 -0.89 -17.13
C ASN A 90 5.79 0.51 -17.04
N PHE A 91 5.62 0.99 -15.80
CA PHE A 91 5.16 2.34 -15.52
C PHE A 91 6.31 3.34 -15.42
N GLY A 92 7.41 2.96 -14.78
CA GLY A 92 8.57 3.81 -14.55
C GLY A 92 9.46 3.31 -13.42
N VAL A 93 10.53 4.08 -13.17
CA VAL A 93 11.52 3.80 -12.12
C VAL A 93 11.14 4.53 -10.83
N ARG A 94 11.41 3.92 -9.70
CA ARG A 94 11.09 4.43 -8.37
C ARG A 94 12.14 4.04 -7.32
N VAL A 95 12.10 4.69 -6.17
CA VAL A 95 12.91 4.27 -5.00
C VAL A 95 12.38 2.92 -4.48
N PRO A 96 13.25 1.93 -4.30
CA PRO A 96 12.83 0.61 -3.85
C PRO A 96 12.43 0.62 -2.37
N THR A 97 11.13 0.77 -2.11
CA THR A 97 10.52 0.61 -0.79
C THR A 97 9.41 -0.43 -0.86
N TYR A 98 9.22 -1.21 0.18
CA TYR A 98 8.12 -2.14 0.33
C TYR A 98 7.30 -1.82 1.59
N ALA A 99 6.11 -2.39 1.69
CA ALA A 99 5.22 -2.16 2.83
C ALA A 99 4.87 -0.68 3.06
N SER A 100 4.74 0.09 1.98
CA SER A 100 4.29 1.48 2.01
C SER A 100 2.76 1.54 2.07
N ALA A 101 2.22 2.56 2.73
CA ALA A 101 0.81 2.90 2.60
C ALA A 101 0.52 3.45 1.20
N SER A 102 -0.70 3.23 0.71
CA SER A 102 -1.18 3.72 -0.58
C SER A 102 -2.40 4.59 -0.41
N ILE A 103 -2.38 5.77 -1.00
CA ILE A 103 -3.52 6.69 -1.09
C ILE A 103 -3.60 7.24 -2.52
N ASN A 104 -4.77 7.54 -3.00
CA ASN A 104 -4.92 7.98 -4.38
C ASN A 104 -6.14 8.90 -4.60
N SER A 105 -6.02 9.72 -5.63
CA SER A 105 -7.12 10.42 -6.31
C SER A 105 -7.24 9.91 -7.74
N SER A 106 -8.19 10.42 -8.50
CA SER A 106 -8.35 10.08 -9.93
C SER A 106 -7.12 10.43 -10.78
N THR A 107 -6.29 11.35 -10.34
CA THR A 107 -5.11 11.84 -11.09
C THR A 107 -3.77 11.40 -10.50
N ARG A 108 -3.71 11.13 -9.19
CA ARG A 108 -2.46 10.85 -8.47
C ARG A 108 -2.55 9.59 -7.64
N GLY A 109 -1.48 8.80 -7.68
CA GLY A 109 -1.17 7.79 -6.69
C GLY A 109 -0.05 8.30 -5.77
N ILE A 110 -0.20 8.09 -4.46
CA ILE A 110 0.83 8.45 -3.46
C ILE A 110 1.10 7.20 -2.63
N TYR A 111 2.37 6.92 -2.41
CA TYR A 111 2.79 5.93 -1.44
C TYR A 111 3.66 6.59 -0.37
N ALA A 112 3.48 6.15 0.86
CA ALA A 112 4.00 6.83 2.03
C ALA A 112 4.72 5.86 2.97
N GLY A 113 5.90 6.27 3.46
CA GLY A 113 6.73 5.47 4.32
C GLY A 113 7.17 4.17 3.67
N GLY A 114 7.24 3.12 4.46
CA GLY A 114 7.71 1.82 4.02
C GLY A 114 9.10 1.51 4.52
N VAL A 115 9.66 0.42 4.03
CA VAL A 115 11.00 -0.06 4.38
C VAL A 115 11.86 -0.03 3.14
N GLN A 116 12.97 0.69 3.17
CA GLN A 116 13.96 0.71 2.12
C GLN A 116 15.05 -0.34 2.39
N ARG A 117 15.47 -1.03 1.35
CA ARG A 117 16.65 -1.87 1.38
C ARG A 117 17.79 -1.23 0.62
N TYR A 118 18.97 -1.30 1.20
CA TYR A 118 20.20 -0.93 0.53
C TYR A 118 20.91 -2.21 0.06
N PRO A 119 21.54 -2.21 -1.13
CA PRO A 119 22.42 -3.30 -1.52
C PRO A 119 23.55 -3.39 -0.48
N GLY A 120 23.55 -4.45 0.31
CA GLY A 120 24.60 -4.67 1.30
C GLY A 120 25.93 -4.92 0.62
N THR A 121 26.96 -4.16 0.98
CA THR A 121 28.35 -4.54 0.76
C THR A 121 28.72 -5.61 1.78
N SER A 122 28.18 -6.81 1.64
CA SER A 122 28.57 -7.93 2.50
C SER A 122 29.72 -8.68 1.86
N GLY A 123 30.88 -8.59 2.44
CA GLY A 123 31.93 -9.57 2.26
C GLY A 123 31.40 -10.94 2.70
N GLY A 124 31.17 -11.82 1.75
CA GLY A 124 31.03 -13.28 1.84
C GLY A 124 30.16 -13.80 2.99
N GLY A 125 28.88 -13.93 2.78
CA GLY A 125 27.94 -14.56 3.71
C GLY A 125 26.51 -14.21 3.36
N SER A 126 25.56 -15.04 3.70
CA SER A 126 24.12 -14.85 3.53
C SER A 126 23.71 -13.38 3.64
N PRO A 127 22.82 -12.86 2.76
CA PRO A 127 22.40 -11.46 2.84
C PRO A 127 21.85 -11.17 4.24
N SER A 128 22.58 -10.34 5.00
CA SER A 128 22.13 -9.97 6.34
C SER A 128 20.87 -9.10 6.17
N TYR A 129 19.82 -9.42 6.88
CA TYR A 129 18.58 -8.63 6.97
C TYR A 129 18.79 -7.26 7.68
N ASP A 130 20.05 -6.90 7.96
CA ASP A 130 20.43 -5.83 8.85
C ASP A 130 20.40 -4.42 8.21
N ASN A 131 20.34 -4.30 6.88
CA ASN A 131 20.31 -3.02 6.16
C ASN A 131 18.92 -2.66 5.67
N GLN A 132 17.95 -2.65 6.57
CA GLN A 132 16.58 -2.22 6.29
C GLN A 132 16.25 -1.01 7.15
N ASP A 133 16.01 0.13 6.51
CA ASP A 133 15.59 1.35 7.20
C ASP A 133 14.14 1.68 6.85
N ALA A 134 13.33 1.92 7.86
CA ALA A 134 12.04 2.54 7.64
C ALA A 134 12.24 4.00 7.26
N VAL A 135 11.46 4.45 6.31
CA VAL A 135 11.58 5.78 5.73
C VAL A 135 10.38 6.66 6.05
N THR A 136 10.59 7.98 5.98
CA THR A 136 9.55 8.99 6.19
C THR A 136 8.97 9.49 4.88
N TYR A 137 9.70 9.42 3.77
CA TYR A 137 9.28 10.08 2.55
C TYR A 137 8.00 9.54 1.96
N MET A 138 7.27 10.48 1.40
CA MET A 138 6.10 10.25 0.57
C MET A 138 6.46 10.56 -0.88
N ARG A 139 6.02 9.71 -1.79
CA ARG A 139 6.25 9.85 -3.23
C ARG A 139 4.93 9.84 -3.97
N LYS A 140 4.85 10.57 -5.07
CA LYS A 140 3.69 10.59 -5.94
C LYS A 140 4.02 10.13 -7.35
N ILE A 141 3.01 9.60 -8.01
CA ILE A 141 2.97 9.33 -9.44
C ILE A 141 1.74 9.98 -10.04
N GLU A 142 1.84 10.45 -11.27
CA GLU A 142 0.69 10.93 -12.03
C GLU A 142 0.05 9.75 -12.78
N MET A 143 -1.23 9.49 -12.53
CA MET A 143 -1.91 8.29 -13.05
C MET A 143 -2.10 8.30 -14.58
N ALA A 144 -2.13 9.47 -15.21
CA ALA A 144 -2.37 9.60 -16.65
C ALA A 144 -1.11 9.39 -17.50
N THR A 145 0.07 9.66 -16.95
CA THR A 145 1.36 9.63 -17.65
C THR A 145 2.23 8.50 -17.12
N LEU A 146 3.08 7.96 -17.99
CA LEU A 146 4.19 7.10 -17.55
C LEU A 146 5.35 7.99 -17.09
N GLY A 147 6.15 7.52 -16.16
CA GLY A 147 7.33 8.25 -15.73
C GLY A 147 7.81 7.89 -14.34
N GLU A 148 8.77 8.67 -13.90
CA GLU A 148 9.37 8.51 -12.58
C GLU A 148 8.47 9.09 -11.49
N GLU A 149 8.67 8.59 -10.28
CA GLU A 149 8.05 9.15 -9.10
C GLU A 149 8.64 10.52 -8.74
N GLU A 150 7.84 11.34 -8.11
CA GLU A 150 8.27 12.63 -7.57
C GLU A 150 8.12 12.68 -6.05
N HIS A 151 8.97 13.47 -5.41
CA HIS A 151 8.83 13.75 -3.98
C HIS A 151 7.49 14.44 -3.70
N PHE A 152 6.79 13.99 -2.66
CA PHE A 152 5.53 14.59 -2.23
C PHE A 152 5.65 15.29 -0.88
N GLY A 153 6.32 14.68 0.10
CA GLY A 153 6.48 15.18 1.46
C GLY A 153 7.12 14.14 2.37
N GLU A 154 7.12 14.41 3.66
CA GLU A 154 7.70 13.54 4.69
C GLU A 154 6.69 13.28 5.81
N LEU A 155 6.49 12.01 6.19
CA LEU A 155 5.77 11.62 7.39
C LEU A 155 6.46 12.16 8.65
N SER A 156 5.73 12.38 9.72
CA SER A 156 6.29 12.89 10.98
C SER A 156 7.31 11.93 11.61
N PHE A 157 7.20 10.62 11.31
CA PHE A 157 8.18 9.61 11.73
C PHE A 157 8.23 8.44 10.74
N SER A 158 9.37 7.75 10.72
CA SER A 158 9.61 6.61 9.82
C SER A 158 8.80 5.39 10.25
N GLY A 159 8.36 4.60 9.29
CA GLY A 159 7.67 3.34 9.56
C GLY A 159 7.21 2.65 8.30
N GLY A 160 7.23 1.33 8.33
CA GLY A 160 6.62 0.49 7.31
C GLY A 160 5.27 -0.06 7.75
N TYR A 161 4.60 -0.74 6.83
CA TYR A 161 3.34 -1.44 7.09
C TYR A 161 2.18 -0.52 7.50
N ALA A 162 2.23 0.75 7.13
CA ALA A 162 1.13 1.68 7.33
C ALA A 162 -0.06 1.34 6.40
N MET A 163 -1.25 1.72 6.83
CA MET A 163 -2.49 1.53 6.08
C MET A 163 -2.95 2.86 5.50
N GLY A 164 -3.41 2.87 4.25
CA GLY A 164 -3.82 4.09 3.55
C GLY A 164 -5.29 4.06 3.12
N VAL A 165 -6.00 5.15 3.33
CA VAL A 165 -7.38 5.37 2.87
C VAL A 165 -7.49 6.75 2.24
N SER A 166 -8.37 6.93 1.27
CA SER A 166 -8.50 8.22 0.58
C SER A 166 -9.90 8.51 0.06
N SER A 167 -10.27 9.79 0.10
CA SER A 167 -11.28 10.38 -0.77
C SER A 167 -10.60 10.95 -2.02
N SER A 168 -11.36 11.56 -2.93
CA SER A 168 -10.82 12.22 -4.12
C SER A 168 -9.84 13.37 -3.82
N THR A 169 -9.88 13.94 -2.61
CA THR A 169 -9.09 15.12 -2.22
C THR A 169 -8.14 14.90 -1.06
N ARG A 170 -8.46 14.01 -0.14
CA ARG A 170 -7.69 13.77 1.09
C ARG A 170 -7.26 12.32 1.20
N GLY A 171 -5.97 12.12 1.50
CA GLY A 171 -5.43 10.82 1.87
C GLY A 171 -5.07 10.77 3.35
N CYS A 172 -5.42 9.68 4.03
CA CYS A 172 -5.09 9.44 5.42
C CYS A 172 -4.21 8.19 5.53
N ILE A 173 -3.16 8.27 6.33
CA ILE A 173 -2.20 7.19 6.57
C ILE A 173 -2.28 6.84 8.05
N GLY A 174 -2.74 5.65 8.39
CA GLY A 174 -2.97 5.21 9.76
C GLY A 174 -2.10 4.03 10.17
N GLY A 175 -1.64 4.08 11.39
CA GLY A 175 -0.82 3.05 12.02
C GLY A 175 0.46 2.77 11.25
N ARG A 176 1.44 2.22 11.88
CA ARG A 176 2.65 1.67 11.25
C ARG A 176 3.52 0.96 12.27
N GLY A 177 4.44 0.13 11.81
CA GLY A 177 5.45 -0.52 12.63
C GLY A 177 6.83 0.11 12.44
N GLY A 178 7.73 -0.16 13.38
CA GLY A 178 9.12 0.30 13.30
C GLY A 178 9.97 -0.47 12.27
N ASN A 179 11.26 -0.16 12.23
CA ASN A 179 12.24 -0.62 11.25
C ASN A 179 12.44 -2.13 11.14
N LYS A 180 12.09 -2.88 12.17
CA LYS A 180 12.25 -4.34 12.22
C LYS A 180 10.93 -4.94 12.69
N HIS A 181 10.53 -6.02 12.08
CA HIS A 181 9.33 -6.77 12.41
C HIS A 181 8.93 -6.69 13.90
N GLY A 182 7.94 -5.89 14.24
CA GLY A 182 7.31 -5.86 15.54
C GLY A 182 7.81 -4.82 16.55
N SER A 183 8.71 -3.91 16.22
CA SER A 183 9.12 -2.85 17.13
C SER A 183 8.35 -1.55 16.90
N SER A 184 7.70 -1.06 17.96
CA SER A 184 7.08 0.28 18.02
C SER A 184 5.96 0.54 17.00
N GLN A 185 4.89 -0.25 17.07
CA GLN A 185 3.66 0.12 16.38
C GLN A 185 3.13 1.44 16.97
N VAL A 186 2.51 2.22 16.13
CA VAL A 186 1.85 3.48 16.50
C VAL A 186 0.39 3.47 16.07
N ASN A 187 -0.42 4.25 16.76
CA ASN A 187 -1.83 4.44 16.44
C ASN A 187 -2.09 5.72 15.63
N THR A 188 -1.11 6.59 15.46
CA THR A 188 -1.25 7.89 14.79
C THR A 188 -1.82 7.73 13.38
N ILE A 189 -2.78 8.58 13.05
CA ILE A 189 -3.28 8.81 11.70
C ILE A 189 -2.83 10.21 11.26
N GLU A 190 -2.19 10.29 10.10
CA GLU A 190 -1.80 11.55 9.47
C GLU A 190 -2.56 11.72 8.15
N PHE A 191 -2.80 12.96 7.73
CA PHE A 191 -3.47 13.23 6.46
C PHE A 191 -2.77 14.27 5.60
N VAL A 192 -3.00 14.16 4.30
CA VAL A 192 -2.56 15.12 3.28
C VAL A 192 -3.70 15.51 2.36
N THR A 193 -3.61 16.70 1.77
CA THR A 193 -4.39 17.08 0.61
C THR A 193 -3.68 16.56 -0.65
N ILE A 194 -4.28 15.64 -1.38
CA ILE A 194 -3.62 14.91 -2.48
C ILE A 194 -3.18 15.85 -3.62
N ALA A 195 -3.92 16.91 -3.85
CA ALA A 195 -3.63 17.87 -4.92
C ALA A 195 -2.39 18.75 -4.65
N THR A 196 -2.00 18.94 -3.39
CA THR A 196 -0.90 19.81 -2.99
C THR A 196 0.22 19.02 -2.34
N GLN A 197 1.46 19.26 -2.78
CA GLN A 197 2.64 18.68 -2.11
C GLN A 197 2.80 19.26 -0.71
N GLY A 198 3.33 18.46 0.21
CA GLY A 198 3.64 18.89 1.56
C GLY A 198 3.64 17.75 2.56
N ASN A 199 4.09 18.07 3.74
CA ASN A 199 4.09 17.14 4.86
C ASN A 199 2.66 16.92 5.37
N PRO A 200 2.35 15.74 5.90
CA PRO A 200 1.05 15.48 6.48
C PRO A 200 0.84 16.27 7.78
N THR A 201 -0.41 16.38 8.13
CA THR A 201 -0.89 16.95 9.39
C THR A 201 -1.52 15.85 10.23
N ASP A 202 -1.45 15.97 11.54
CA ASP A 202 -2.12 15.06 12.46
C ASP A 202 -3.64 15.03 12.18
N PHE A 203 -4.18 13.82 12.09
CA PHE A 203 -5.61 13.58 11.91
C PHE A 203 -6.27 13.13 13.20
N GLY A 204 -5.57 12.33 14.00
CA GLY A 204 -6.03 11.64 15.19
C GLY A 204 -5.41 10.25 15.30
N ASP A 205 -6.04 9.35 16.03
CA ASP A 205 -5.48 8.03 16.36
C ASP A 205 -6.42 6.87 16.00
N LEU A 206 -5.86 5.73 15.64
CA LEU A 206 -6.55 4.43 15.67
C LEU A 206 -6.89 4.04 17.11
N THR A 207 -7.83 3.15 17.30
CA THR A 207 -8.19 2.63 18.64
C THR A 207 -7.07 1.81 19.27
N ASP A 208 -6.16 1.24 18.45
CA ASP A 208 -5.01 0.46 18.91
C ASP A 208 -3.79 0.71 18.00
N ALA A 209 -2.60 0.73 18.62
CA ALA A 209 -1.34 0.88 17.89
C ALA A 209 -1.02 -0.37 17.08
N ARG A 210 -1.09 -0.29 15.75
CA ARG A 210 -0.91 -1.42 14.85
C ARG A 210 -0.46 -1.04 13.45
N GLY A 211 0.04 -2.02 12.73
CA GLY A 211 0.37 -1.93 11.30
C GLY A 211 0.17 -3.27 10.61
N ALA A 212 0.51 -3.36 9.35
CA ALA A 212 0.37 -4.59 8.55
C ALA A 212 -1.08 -5.11 8.41
N GLY A 213 -2.06 -4.24 8.59
CA GLY A 213 -3.47 -4.52 8.32
C GLY A 213 -3.84 -4.21 6.88
N ALA A 214 -5.12 -4.37 6.57
CA ALA A 214 -5.72 -3.91 5.33
C ALA A 214 -6.50 -2.62 5.53
N SER A 215 -6.80 -1.94 4.44
CA SER A 215 -7.65 -0.76 4.45
C SER A 215 -8.45 -0.66 3.16
N CYS A 216 -9.61 -0.05 3.26
CA CYS A 216 -10.42 0.33 2.11
C CYS A 216 -11.18 1.63 2.42
N SER A 217 -11.66 2.30 1.41
CA SER A 217 -12.36 3.56 1.59
C SER A 217 -13.47 3.79 0.58
N SER A 218 -14.44 4.59 0.98
CA SER A 218 -15.36 5.31 0.10
C SER A 218 -14.93 6.77 0.00
N SER A 219 -15.69 7.59 -0.71
CA SER A 219 -15.48 9.05 -0.73
C SER A 219 -15.62 9.71 0.66
N VAL A 220 -16.29 9.06 1.61
CA VAL A 220 -16.61 9.61 2.94
C VAL A 220 -15.87 8.90 4.06
N ARG A 221 -15.80 7.58 4.02
CA ARG A 221 -15.32 6.74 5.13
C ARG A 221 -14.08 5.96 4.74
N GLY A 222 -13.07 5.98 5.62
CA GLY A 222 -11.91 5.09 5.58
C GLY A 222 -12.03 4.02 6.66
N VAL A 223 -11.68 2.78 6.33
CA VAL A 223 -11.73 1.63 7.23
C VAL A 223 -10.36 0.99 7.31
N PHE A 224 -9.90 0.69 8.53
CA PHE A 224 -8.64 0.02 8.83
C PHE A 224 -8.93 -1.31 9.53
N MET A 225 -8.39 -2.41 9.03
CA MET A 225 -8.80 -3.75 9.44
C MET A 225 -7.61 -4.61 9.85
N GLY A 226 -7.70 -5.31 10.97
CA GLY A 226 -6.71 -6.27 11.44
C GLY A 226 -5.33 -5.65 11.62
N GLY A 227 -4.30 -6.41 11.33
CA GLY A 227 -2.91 -6.01 11.45
C GLY A 227 -2.19 -6.68 12.62
N ASN A 228 -1.06 -6.10 12.99
CA ASN A 228 -0.22 -6.57 14.08
C ASN A 228 0.01 -5.43 15.07
N ASN A 229 -0.32 -5.68 16.33
CA ASN A 229 -0.02 -4.80 17.45
C ASN A 229 1.13 -5.40 18.31
N PRO A 230 1.58 -4.74 19.39
CA PRO A 230 2.64 -5.27 20.24
C PRO A 230 2.37 -6.65 20.85
N SER A 231 1.10 -7.05 20.95
CA SER A 231 0.68 -8.34 21.50
C SER A 231 0.52 -9.45 20.43
N GLY A 232 0.55 -9.11 19.15
CA GLY A 232 0.40 -10.06 18.04
C GLY A 232 -0.59 -9.59 16.98
N SER A 233 -1.14 -10.54 16.22
CA SER A 233 -2.16 -10.23 15.22
C SER A 233 -3.49 -9.88 15.88
N THR A 234 -4.24 -8.95 15.30
CA THR A 234 -5.52 -8.45 15.82
C THR A 234 -6.64 -8.59 14.79
N ASN A 235 -7.88 -8.56 15.25
CA ASN A 235 -9.09 -8.59 14.42
C ASN A 235 -9.84 -7.26 14.39
N ILE A 236 -9.35 -6.22 15.05
CA ILE A 236 -9.99 -4.91 15.19
C ILE A 236 -10.28 -4.29 13.82
N ILE A 237 -11.45 -3.73 13.66
CA ILE A 237 -11.84 -2.89 12.53
C ILE A 237 -12.16 -1.48 13.05
N ASP A 238 -11.40 -0.50 12.61
CA ASP A 238 -11.66 0.91 12.89
C ASP A 238 -12.14 1.66 11.65
N PHE A 239 -12.88 2.74 11.85
CA PHE A 239 -13.21 3.67 10.77
C PHE A 239 -13.00 5.12 11.15
N ILE A 240 -12.78 5.94 10.11
CA ILE A 240 -12.74 7.41 10.20
C ILE A 240 -13.71 8.02 9.18
N THR A 241 -14.15 9.24 9.46
CA THR A 241 -14.78 10.11 8.46
C THR A 241 -13.66 10.95 7.82
N ILE A 242 -13.30 10.68 6.56
CA ILE A 242 -12.08 11.23 5.92
C ILE A 242 -12.07 12.77 5.92
N ALA A 243 -13.22 13.42 5.79
CA ALA A 243 -13.30 14.88 5.72
C ALA A 243 -13.06 15.59 7.06
N THR A 244 -13.22 14.90 8.19
CA THR A 244 -13.19 15.52 9.54
C THR A 244 -12.12 14.86 10.39
N THR A 245 -11.17 15.64 10.90
CA THR A 245 -10.14 15.17 11.82
C THR A 245 -10.71 14.68 13.15
N GLY A 246 -10.11 13.68 13.73
CA GLY A 246 -10.51 13.06 15.00
C GLY A 246 -10.07 11.61 15.07
N ASN A 247 -10.15 11.03 16.24
CA ASN A 247 -9.80 9.64 16.44
C ASN A 247 -10.75 8.69 15.70
N ALA A 248 -10.21 7.56 15.29
CA ALA A 248 -10.99 6.48 14.73
C ALA A 248 -12.00 5.93 15.75
N THR A 249 -13.07 5.42 15.22
CA THR A 249 -14.12 4.77 16.00
C THR A 249 -14.12 3.27 15.70
N ASP A 250 -14.33 2.46 16.73
CA ASP A 250 -14.51 1.03 16.57
C ASP A 250 -15.70 0.73 15.64
N PHE A 251 -15.46 -0.12 14.63
CA PHE A 251 -16.47 -0.58 13.67
C PHE A 251 -16.94 -1.99 13.97
N GLY A 252 -16.11 -2.76 14.65
CA GLY A 252 -16.30 -4.17 14.95
C GLY A 252 -15.06 -5.00 14.70
N ASP A 253 -15.23 -6.30 14.48
CA ASP A 253 -14.14 -7.26 14.40
C ASP A 253 -14.19 -8.12 13.15
N LEU A 254 -13.02 -8.52 12.65
CA LEU A 254 -12.87 -9.60 11.69
C LEU A 254 -13.20 -10.94 12.38
N LEU A 255 -13.62 -11.93 11.60
CA LEU A 255 -13.91 -13.29 12.12
C LEU A 255 -12.69 -13.99 12.71
N SER A 256 -11.49 -13.61 12.28
CA SER A 256 -10.19 -14.10 12.77
C SER A 256 -9.17 -12.98 12.83
N VAL A 257 -8.13 -13.17 13.63
CA VAL A 257 -6.98 -12.27 13.65
C VAL A 257 -6.19 -12.41 12.35
N GLU A 258 -5.99 -11.31 11.63
CA GLU A 258 -5.37 -11.32 10.29
C GLU A 258 -4.35 -10.19 10.14
N LYS A 259 -3.29 -10.46 9.38
CA LYS A 259 -2.27 -9.48 9.00
C LYS A 259 -1.73 -9.74 7.59
N TRP A 260 -1.08 -8.73 7.00
CA TRP A 260 -0.48 -8.79 5.66
C TRP A 260 -1.48 -9.13 4.56
N PHE A 261 -2.68 -8.65 4.69
CA PHE A 261 -3.73 -8.73 3.67
C PHE A 261 -4.02 -7.33 3.11
N GLN A 262 -4.83 -7.27 2.07
CA GLN A 262 -5.13 -6.02 1.37
C GLN A 262 -6.63 -5.86 1.21
N GLY A 263 -7.06 -4.62 1.11
CA GLY A 263 -8.42 -4.25 0.81
C GLY A 263 -8.50 -3.42 -0.47
N CYS A 264 -9.62 -3.51 -1.14
CA CYS A 264 -9.99 -2.62 -2.24
C CYS A 264 -11.48 -2.31 -2.16
N SER A 265 -11.90 -1.28 -2.86
CA SER A 265 -13.28 -0.80 -2.88
C SER A 265 -13.62 -0.34 -4.29
N ASP A 266 -14.89 -0.44 -4.65
CA ASP A 266 -15.47 0.08 -5.89
C ASP A 266 -15.80 1.59 -5.84
N VAL A 267 -15.49 2.25 -4.72
CA VAL A 267 -15.80 3.67 -4.45
C VAL A 267 -14.67 4.42 -3.73
N HIS A 268 -13.42 3.98 -3.91
CA HIS A 268 -12.26 4.64 -3.31
C HIS A 268 -11.91 5.98 -3.98
N GLY A 269 -11.05 6.78 -3.34
CA GLY A 269 -10.68 8.14 -3.81
C GLY A 269 -10.12 8.25 -5.23
N GLY A 270 -9.53 7.18 -5.76
CA GLY A 270 -9.04 7.14 -7.15
C GLY A 270 -10.13 7.10 -8.22
N LEU A 271 -11.37 6.82 -7.84
CA LEU A 271 -12.51 6.78 -8.76
C LEU A 271 -13.20 8.13 -8.91
N GLY A 272 -12.88 9.08 -8.03
CA GLY A 272 -13.57 10.35 -7.92
C GLY A 272 -14.88 10.22 -7.14
N ASP A 273 -15.55 11.33 -6.96
CA ASP A 273 -16.87 11.43 -6.29
C ASP A 273 -17.98 11.31 -7.33
#